data_213f680fae0bb2cbb6546e9c3ccbd89a
#
_entry.id   213f680fae0bb2cbb6546e9c3ccbd89a
#
_cell.length_a   1.000
_cell.length_b   1.000
_cell.length_c   1.000
_cell.angle_alpha   90.00
_cell.angle_beta   90.00
_cell.angle_gamma   90.00
#
_symmetry.space_group_name_H-M   'P 1'
#
loop_
_entity.id
_entity.type
_entity.pdbx_description
1 polymer ?
#
loop_
_entity_poly.entity_id
_entity_poly.type
_entity_poly.pdbx_seq_one_letter_code
_entity_poly.pdbx_strand_id
1 'polypeptide(L)'
;MDDEYYMNLAIVEAKKAAESDEVPVGAVVIDKSNHVIGYGHNCPISSHDPSSHAEMNAIRMASKAVNNYRLVDTTLYVTLEPCIMCMGAIIHARIKRVVFSAKDPKWGAAVSLYQLADDRRLNHHPEITSGIFEEQTKHLIRDFFINKRSI
;
A
#
# COMPACT_ATOMS: atom_id res chain seq x y z
N MET A 1 -4.67 2.45 -18.70
CA MET A 1 -3.94 2.62 -17.44
C MET A 1 -3.01 1.44 -17.27
N ASP A 2 -1.77 1.70 -16.90
CA ASP A 2 -0.75 0.67 -16.81
C ASP A 2 -0.49 0.29 -15.35
N ASP A 3 -1.23 -0.70 -14.86
CA ASP A 3 -1.08 -1.18 -13.49
C ASP A 3 0.32 -1.72 -13.21
N GLU A 4 0.95 -2.34 -14.20
CA GLU A 4 2.31 -2.87 -14.04
C GLU A 4 3.33 -1.76 -13.86
N TYR A 5 3.19 -0.67 -14.60
CA TYR A 5 4.08 0.48 -14.47
C TYR A 5 4.05 1.04 -13.04
N TYR A 6 2.85 1.30 -12.52
CA TYR A 6 2.71 1.89 -11.18
C TYR A 6 3.06 0.88 -10.08
N MET A 7 2.78 -0.39 -10.28
CA MET A 7 3.22 -1.41 -9.32
C MET A 7 4.75 -1.50 -9.26
N ASN A 8 5.44 -1.32 -10.39
CA ASN A 8 6.90 -1.26 -10.39
C ASN A 8 7.42 -0.07 -9.56
N LEU A 9 6.75 1.08 -9.63
CA LEU A 9 7.10 2.21 -8.77
C LEU A 9 6.92 1.87 -7.29
N ALA A 10 5.85 1.17 -6.95
CA ALA A 10 5.62 0.71 -5.58
C ALA A 10 6.71 -0.28 -5.13
N ILE A 11 7.15 -1.17 -6.02
CA ILE A 11 8.24 -2.11 -5.73
C ILE A 11 9.56 -1.38 -5.49
N VAL A 12 9.84 -0.31 -6.24
CA VAL A 12 11.02 0.54 -5.99
C VAL A 12 10.97 1.10 -4.57
N GLU A 13 9.80 1.57 -4.13
CA GLU A 13 9.62 2.05 -2.75
C GLU A 13 9.82 0.92 -1.73
N ALA A 14 9.33 -0.27 -2.02
CA ALA A 14 9.52 -1.44 -1.14
C ALA A 14 11.01 -1.76 -0.95
N LYS A 15 11.79 -1.67 -2.01
CA LYS A 15 13.24 -1.91 -1.95
C LYS A 15 13.95 -0.87 -1.09
N LYS A 16 13.47 0.37 -1.09
CA LYS A 16 14.01 1.42 -0.19
C LYS A 16 13.78 1.05 1.28
N ALA A 17 12.61 0.48 1.60
CA ALA A 17 12.35 0.00 2.97
C ALA A 17 13.36 -1.09 3.36
N ALA A 18 13.60 -2.06 2.49
CA ALA A 18 14.55 -3.14 2.75
C ALA A 18 15.96 -2.61 2.99
N GLU A 19 16.38 -1.58 2.26
CA GLU A 19 17.69 -0.93 2.44
C GLU A 19 17.84 -0.30 3.82
N SER A 20 16.72 0.13 4.42
CA SER A 20 16.68 0.70 5.77
C SER A 20 16.31 -0.34 6.83
N ASP A 21 16.39 -1.61 6.50
CA ASP A 21 16.12 -2.72 7.41
C ASP A 21 14.67 -2.75 7.90
N GLU A 22 13.76 -2.28 7.06
CA GLU A 22 12.31 -2.30 7.28
C GLU A 22 11.67 -3.31 6.36
N VAL A 23 10.53 -3.86 6.77
CA VAL A 23 9.78 -4.82 5.92
C VAL A 23 9.49 -4.17 4.56
N PRO A 24 9.85 -4.85 3.44
CA PRO A 24 9.78 -4.24 2.10
C PRO A 24 8.36 -4.15 1.57
N VAL A 25 7.68 -3.09 1.96
CA VAL A 25 6.37 -2.71 1.43
C VAL A 25 6.47 -1.29 0.90
N GLY A 26 5.95 -1.08 -0.30
CA GLY A 26 5.95 0.23 -0.96
C GLY A 26 4.59 0.55 -1.54
N ALA A 27 4.31 1.84 -1.67
CA ALA A 27 3.02 2.31 -2.17
C ALA A 27 3.17 3.59 -2.98
N VAL A 28 2.28 3.77 -3.96
CA VAL A 28 2.13 5.02 -4.72
C VAL A 28 0.65 5.34 -4.88
N VAL A 29 0.33 6.64 -4.86
CA VAL A 29 -1.01 7.16 -5.14
C VAL A 29 -0.95 7.97 -6.41
N ILE A 30 -1.87 7.70 -7.34
CA ILE A 30 -2.01 8.49 -8.57
C ILE A 30 -3.38 9.15 -8.61
N ASP A 31 -3.44 10.31 -9.27
CA ASP A 31 -4.70 11.02 -9.46
C ASP A 31 -5.42 10.54 -10.73
N LYS A 32 -6.57 11.16 -11.04
CA LYS A 32 -7.38 10.77 -12.21
C LYS A 32 -6.69 11.00 -13.55
N SER A 33 -5.64 11.83 -13.56
CA SER A 33 -4.84 12.11 -14.75
C SER A 33 -3.57 11.25 -14.79
N ASN A 34 -3.48 10.25 -13.91
CA ASN A 34 -2.36 9.32 -13.79
C ASN A 34 -1.05 9.96 -13.34
N HIS A 35 -1.13 11.11 -12.66
CA HIS A 35 0.05 11.72 -12.04
C HIS A 35 0.29 11.09 -10.66
N VAL A 36 1.54 10.75 -10.35
CA VAL A 36 1.92 10.30 -9.02
C VAL A 36 1.88 11.51 -8.07
N ILE A 37 0.98 11.46 -7.09
CA ILE A 37 0.81 12.54 -6.12
C ILE A 37 1.29 12.16 -4.72
N GLY A 38 1.59 10.88 -4.50
CA GLY A 38 2.13 10.42 -3.23
C GLY A 38 2.83 9.09 -3.38
N TYR A 39 3.85 8.86 -2.55
CA TYR A 39 4.56 7.59 -2.50
C TYR A 39 5.09 7.39 -1.08
N GLY A 40 5.38 6.16 -0.72
CA GLY A 40 5.89 5.84 0.58
C GLY A 40 6.33 4.40 0.70
N HIS A 41 7.08 4.12 1.77
CA HIS A 41 7.49 2.78 2.12
C HIS A 41 7.40 2.60 3.63
N ASN A 42 7.41 1.35 4.08
CA ASN A 42 7.36 1.03 5.50
C ASN A 42 8.58 1.60 6.21
N CYS A 43 8.35 2.30 7.32
CA CYS A 43 9.41 2.79 8.19
C CYS A 43 8.99 2.91 9.66
N PRO A 44 8.23 1.92 10.21
CA PRO A 44 7.79 2.04 11.61
C PRO A 44 8.95 2.02 12.61
N ILE A 45 10.01 1.26 12.34
CA ILE A 45 11.16 1.15 13.25
C ILE A 45 11.95 2.46 13.24
N SER A 46 12.37 2.92 12.06
CA SER A 46 13.22 4.10 11.93
C SER A 46 12.51 5.39 12.33
N SER A 47 11.20 5.48 12.15
CA SER A 47 10.42 6.65 12.53
C SER A 47 9.81 6.55 13.93
N HIS A 48 9.99 5.42 14.62
CA HIS A 48 9.38 5.14 15.94
C HIS A 48 7.87 5.38 15.92
N ASP A 49 7.21 4.89 14.86
CA ASP A 49 5.79 5.14 14.61
C ASP A 49 5.13 3.88 14.07
N PRO A 50 4.29 3.19 14.87
CA PRO A 50 3.64 1.97 14.41
C PRO A 50 2.67 2.18 13.25
N SER A 51 2.25 3.41 13.00
CA SER A 51 1.36 3.71 11.88
C SER A 51 2.10 4.02 10.58
N SER A 52 3.44 4.01 10.59
CA SER A 52 4.25 4.42 9.43
C SER A 52 4.37 3.30 8.41
N HIS A 53 3.26 2.80 7.94
CA HIS A 53 3.17 1.86 6.85
C HIS A 53 3.27 2.60 5.50
N ALA A 54 3.66 1.88 4.46
CA ALA A 54 3.83 2.43 3.11
C ALA A 54 2.58 3.22 2.66
N GLU A 55 1.40 2.64 2.86
CA GLU A 55 0.13 3.23 2.46
C GLU A 55 -0.14 4.54 3.22
N MET A 56 0.11 4.54 4.53
CA MET A 56 -0.10 5.73 5.36
C MET A 56 0.80 6.87 4.89
N ASN A 57 2.05 6.56 4.60
CA ASN A 57 3.02 7.57 4.14
C ASN A 57 2.64 8.11 2.76
N ALA A 58 2.21 7.24 1.85
CA ALA A 58 1.77 7.66 0.51
C ALA A 58 0.49 8.52 0.58
N ILE A 59 -0.46 8.14 1.43
CA ILE A 59 -1.71 8.88 1.61
C ILE A 59 -1.42 10.27 2.21
N ARG A 60 -0.56 10.35 3.21
CA ARG A 60 -0.19 11.63 3.82
C ARG A 60 0.44 12.57 2.79
N MET A 61 1.35 12.07 1.98
CA MET A 61 1.98 12.87 0.93
C MET A 61 0.95 13.33 -0.11
N ALA A 62 0.09 12.42 -0.58
CA ALA A 62 -0.95 12.74 -1.56
C ALA A 62 -1.92 13.80 -1.03
N SER A 63 -2.35 13.65 0.23
CA SER A 63 -3.28 14.60 0.85
C SER A 63 -2.70 16.00 0.96
N LYS A 64 -1.40 16.11 1.27
CA LYS A 64 -0.71 17.40 1.28
C LYS A 64 -0.59 17.97 -0.13
N ALA A 65 -0.31 17.13 -1.12
CA ALA A 65 -0.15 17.57 -2.51
C ALA A 65 -1.43 18.18 -3.06
N VAL A 66 -2.58 17.60 -2.75
CA VAL A 66 -3.89 18.10 -3.22
C VAL A 66 -4.57 19.03 -2.20
N ASN A 67 -3.95 19.24 -1.04
CA ASN A 67 -4.45 20.09 0.02
C ASN A 67 -5.87 19.68 0.47
N ASN A 68 -6.10 18.37 0.62
CA ASN A 68 -7.40 17.80 0.99
C ASN A 68 -7.18 16.41 1.59
N TYR A 69 -7.90 16.06 2.66
CA TYR A 69 -7.84 14.70 3.20
C TYR A 69 -8.60 13.70 2.32
N ARG A 70 -9.54 14.15 1.51
CA ARG A 70 -10.26 13.28 0.56
C ARG A 70 -9.48 13.18 -0.74
N LEU A 71 -9.20 11.95 -1.12
CA LEU A 71 -8.44 11.61 -2.34
C LEU A 71 -9.38 10.98 -3.35
N VAL A 72 -10.44 11.73 -3.73
CA VAL A 72 -11.43 11.21 -4.68
C VAL A 72 -10.79 10.98 -6.05
N ASP A 73 -11.29 9.99 -6.77
CA ASP A 73 -10.82 9.60 -8.11
C ASP A 73 -9.33 9.22 -8.15
N THR A 74 -8.78 8.74 -7.02
CA THR A 74 -7.39 8.29 -6.96
C THR A 74 -7.31 6.77 -6.98
N THR A 75 -6.11 6.27 -7.30
CA THR A 75 -5.76 4.86 -7.20
C THR A 75 -4.53 4.71 -6.32
N LEU A 76 -4.57 3.77 -5.39
CA LEU A 76 -3.43 3.39 -4.57
C LEU A 76 -2.87 2.07 -5.07
N TYR A 77 -1.58 2.06 -5.38
CA TYR A 77 -0.82 0.84 -5.67
C TYR A 77 0.04 0.51 -4.47
N VAL A 78 -0.02 -0.73 -4.01
CA VAL A 78 0.77 -1.18 -2.86
C VAL A 78 1.23 -2.61 -3.07
N THR A 79 2.44 -2.93 -2.63
CA THR A 79 3.04 -4.24 -2.91
C THR A 79 2.45 -5.37 -2.05
N LEU A 80 1.88 -5.04 -0.90
CA LEU A 80 1.24 -6.02 -0.01
C LEU A 80 -0.17 -5.56 0.31
N GLU A 81 -1.09 -6.50 0.44
CA GLU A 81 -2.47 -6.20 0.82
C GLU A 81 -2.54 -5.31 2.07
N PRO A 82 -3.30 -4.21 2.03
CA PRO A 82 -3.40 -3.31 3.18
C PRO A 82 -3.98 -3.98 4.42
N CYS A 83 -3.41 -3.65 5.58
CA CYS A 83 -3.91 -4.10 6.88
C CYS A 83 -5.15 -3.31 7.28
N ILE A 84 -5.72 -3.66 8.46
CA ILE A 84 -6.96 -3.02 8.95
C ILE A 84 -6.80 -1.52 9.14
N MET A 85 -5.64 -1.06 9.65
CA MET A 85 -5.36 0.36 9.83
C MET A 85 -5.33 1.10 8.48
N CYS A 86 -4.62 0.55 7.52
CA CYS A 86 -4.47 1.17 6.20
C CYS A 86 -5.79 1.15 5.42
N MET A 87 -6.56 0.07 5.51
CA MET A 87 -7.89 0.04 4.89
C MET A 87 -8.80 1.10 5.50
N GLY A 88 -8.72 1.33 6.81
CA GLY A 88 -9.46 2.42 7.45
C GLY A 88 -9.10 3.77 6.86
N ALA A 89 -7.80 4.05 6.70
CA ALA A 89 -7.33 5.30 6.10
C ALA A 89 -7.78 5.43 4.64
N ILE A 90 -7.70 4.35 3.86
CA ILE A 90 -8.13 4.31 2.46
C ILE A 90 -9.61 4.68 2.35
N ILE A 91 -10.44 4.11 3.23
CA ILE A 91 -11.89 4.35 3.23
C ILE A 91 -12.17 5.80 3.64
N HIS A 92 -11.52 6.30 4.70
CA HIS A 92 -11.66 7.69 5.13
C HIS A 92 -11.23 8.68 4.05
N ALA A 93 -10.18 8.36 3.32
CA ALA A 93 -9.66 9.20 2.24
C ALA A 93 -10.52 9.12 0.96
N ARG A 94 -11.44 8.17 0.86
CA ARG A 94 -12.29 7.97 -0.33
C ARG A 94 -11.51 7.57 -1.56
N ILE A 95 -10.41 6.84 -1.41
CA ILE A 95 -9.65 6.31 -2.53
C ILE A 95 -10.56 5.41 -3.36
N LYS A 96 -10.59 5.62 -4.66
CA LYS A 96 -11.52 4.93 -5.56
C LYS A 96 -11.12 3.49 -5.79
N ARG A 97 -9.82 3.24 -5.97
CA ARG A 97 -9.31 1.93 -6.37
C ARG A 97 -8.02 1.60 -5.63
N VAL A 98 -7.91 0.34 -5.20
CA VAL A 98 -6.69 -0.19 -4.58
C VAL A 98 -6.21 -1.37 -5.42
N VAL A 99 -4.95 -1.29 -5.85
CA VAL A 99 -4.27 -2.36 -6.58
C VAL A 99 -3.15 -2.87 -5.68
N PHE A 100 -3.19 -4.14 -5.28
CA PHE A 100 -2.10 -4.69 -4.49
C PHE A 100 -1.50 -5.91 -5.17
N SER A 101 -0.22 -6.17 -4.86
CA SER A 101 0.51 -7.28 -5.48
C SER A 101 0.20 -8.59 -4.77
N ALA A 102 0.64 -8.75 -3.54
CA ALA A 102 0.48 -10.01 -2.80
C ALA A 102 -0.59 -9.91 -1.73
N LYS A 103 -1.38 -10.98 -1.57
CA LYS A 103 -2.33 -11.11 -0.46
C LYS A 103 -1.58 -11.37 0.84
N ASP A 104 -2.14 -10.92 1.95
CA ASP A 104 -1.60 -11.14 3.28
C ASP A 104 -2.63 -11.89 4.14
N PRO A 105 -2.48 -13.21 4.31
CA PRO A 105 -3.45 -13.99 5.07
C PRO A 105 -3.48 -13.69 6.56
N LYS A 106 -2.41 -13.09 7.11
CA LYS A 106 -2.32 -12.77 8.54
C LYS A 106 -2.93 -11.41 8.89
N TRP A 107 -2.73 -10.40 8.05
CA TRP A 107 -3.09 -9.02 8.37
C TRP A 107 -3.94 -8.35 7.30
N GLY A 108 -4.10 -8.99 6.14
CA GLY A 108 -4.81 -8.39 5.02
C GLY A 108 -6.26 -8.07 5.33
N ALA A 109 -6.66 -6.84 5.12
CA ALA A 109 -7.99 -6.37 5.48
C ALA A 109 -8.82 -5.92 4.28
N ALA A 110 -8.29 -6.05 3.06
CA ALA A 110 -9.08 -5.79 1.86
C ALA A 110 -9.97 -6.98 1.53
N VAL A 111 -9.39 -8.19 1.41
CA VAL A 111 -10.10 -9.39 0.97
C VAL A 111 -9.71 -10.66 1.74
N SER A 112 -8.60 -10.69 2.48
CA SER A 112 -8.05 -11.92 3.08
C SER A 112 -8.59 -12.19 4.48
N LEU A 113 -7.98 -11.63 5.53
CA LEU A 113 -8.43 -11.84 6.91
C LEU A 113 -9.75 -11.11 7.17
N TYR A 114 -9.87 -9.88 6.73
CA TYR A 114 -11.11 -9.10 6.73
C TYR A 114 -11.45 -8.73 5.30
N GLN A 115 -12.72 -8.43 5.03
CA GLN A 115 -13.19 -8.01 3.70
C GLN A 115 -13.76 -6.59 3.78
N LEU A 116 -12.94 -5.63 4.22
CA LEU A 116 -13.40 -4.25 4.42
C LEU A 116 -13.75 -3.56 3.11
N ALA A 117 -13.14 -3.97 2.00
CA ALA A 117 -13.45 -3.39 0.70
C ALA A 117 -14.89 -3.67 0.26
N ASP A 118 -15.50 -4.76 0.75
CA ASP A 118 -16.86 -5.17 0.39
C ASP A 118 -17.80 -5.19 1.59
N ASP A 119 -17.45 -4.57 2.68
CA ASP A 119 -18.29 -4.53 3.88
C ASP A 119 -19.41 -3.51 3.69
N ARG A 120 -20.63 -4.01 3.54
CA ARG A 120 -21.82 -3.21 3.22
C ARG A 120 -22.23 -2.23 4.34
N ARG A 121 -21.70 -2.40 5.55
CA ARG A 121 -21.94 -1.49 6.67
C ARG A 121 -21.18 -0.18 6.51
N LEU A 122 -20.12 -0.18 5.69
CA LEU A 122 -19.31 1.00 5.43
C LEU A 122 -19.91 1.81 4.28
N ASN A 123 -19.64 3.11 4.25
CA ASN A 123 -20.22 4.03 3.26
C ASN A 123 -19.32 4.28 2.04
N HIS A 124 -18.18 3.59 1.96
CA HIS A 124 -17.29 3.68 0.82
C HIS A 124 -16.65 2.32 0.57
N HIS A 125 -16.60 1.90 -0.69
CA HIS A 125 -16.10 0.59 -1.10
C HIS A 125 -15.11 0.77 -2.26
N PRO A 126 -13.79 0.80 -1.98
CA PRO A 126 -12.82 0.91 -3.08
C PRO A 126 -12.87 -0.33 -3.97
N GLU A 127 -12.66 -0.12 -5.26
CA GLU A 127 -12.48 -1.22 -6.21
C GLU A 127 -11.13 -1.91 -5.92
N ILE A 128 -11.10 -3.24 -5.96
CA ILE A 128 -9.90 -4.01 -5.66
C ILE A 128 -9.41 -4.75 -6.89
N THR A 129 -8.12 -4.61 -7.19
CA THR A 129 -7.38 -5.46 -8.14
C THR A 129 -6.19 -6.04 -7.40
N SER A 130 -5.88 -7.32 -7.59
CA SER A 130 -4.76 -7.96 -6.91
C SER A 130 -3.97 -8.85 -7.85
N GLY A 131 -2.76 -9.23 -7.44
CA GLY A 131 -1.95 -10.21 -8.16
C GLY A 131 -0.94 -9.64 -9.15
N ILE A 132 -0.80 -8.32 -9.23
CA ILE A 132 0.18 -7.69 -10.13
C ILE A 132 1.58 -7.91 -9.56
N PHE A 133 2.41 -8.72 -10.25
CA PHE A 133 3.77 -9.10 -9.80
C PHE A 133 3.78 -9.79 -8.44
N GLU A 134 2.78 -10.62 -8.18
CA GLU A 134 2.60 -11.28 -6.87
C GLU A 134 3.83 -12.09 -6.45
N GLU A 135 4.38 -12.91 -7.36
CA GLU A 135 5.53 -13.75 -7.04
C GLU A 135 6.78 -12.93 -6.73
N GLN A 136 7.02 -11.86 -7.49
CA GLN A 136 8.16 -10.97 -7.27
C GLN A 136 8.08 -10.33 -5.88
N THR A 137 6.91 -9.87 -5.48
CA THR A 137 6.69 -9.27 -4.16
C THR A 137 6.87 -10.28 -3.04
N LYS A 138 6.33 -11.49 -3.22
CA LYS A 138 6.50 -12.56 -2.23
C LYS A 138 7.97 -12.91 -2.02
N HIS A 139 8.75 -12.99 -3.10
CA HIS A 139 10.19 -13.25 -3.02
C HIS A 139 10.92 -12.13 -2.26
N LEU A 140 10.59 -10.90 -2.55
CA LEU A 140 11.20 -9.74 -1.90
C LEU A 140 10.99 -9.78 -0.38
N ILE A 141 9.77 -10.06 0.07
CA ILE A 141 9.43 -10.16 1.49
C ILE A 141 10.12 -11.36 2.13
N ARG A 142 10.08 -12.52 1.48
CA ARG A 142 10.71 -13.75 1.97
C ARG A 142 12.21 -13.58 2.15
N ASP A 143 12.88 -13.01 1.15
CA ASP A 143 14.32 -12.79 1.20
C ASP A 143 14.71 -11.86 2.33
N PHE A 144 13.92 -10.84 2.59
CA PHE A 144 14.14 -9.94 3.72
C PHE A 144 14.14 -10.70 5.04
N PHE A 145 13.13 -11.53 5.29
CA PHE A 145 13.04 -12.29 6.54
C PHE A 145 14.10 -13.39 6.66
N ILE A 146 14.48 -14.03 5.55
CA ILE A 146 15.57 -15.00 5.53
C ILE A 146 16.89 -14.33 5.94
N ASN A 147 17.19 -13.18 5.36
CA ASN A 147 18.41 -12.42 5.67
C ASN A 147 18.42 -11.96 7.13
N LYS A 148 17.28 -11.58 7.68
CA LYS A 148 17.16 -11.23 9.11
C LYS A 148 17.50 -12.39 10.03
N ARG A 149 17.05 -13.61 9.69
CA ARG A 149 17.30 -14.81 10.49
C ARG A 149 18.75 -15.26 10.42
N SER A 150 19.50 -14.85 9.41
CA SER A 150 20.90 -15.26 9.21
C SER A 150 21.90 -14.43 10.02
N ILE A 151 21.46 -13.42 10.72
CA ILE A 151 22.31 -12.52 11.51
C ILE A 151 22.39 -12.98 12.96
#